data_57454dc4b1cc4d6f2cd91f3447db5fc0
#
_entry.id   57454dc4b1cc4d6f2cd91f3447db5fc0
#
_cell.length_a   1.000
_cell.length_b   1.000
_cell.length_c   1.000
_cell.angle_alpha   90.00
_cell.angle_beta   90.00
_cell.angle_gamma   90.00
#
_symmetry.space_group_name_H-M   'P 1'
#
loop_
_entity.id
_entity.type
_entity.pdbx_description
1 polymer ?
#
loop_
_entity_poly.entity_id
_entity_poly.type
_entity_poly.pdbx_seq_one_letter_code
_entity_poly.pdbx_strand_id
1 'polypeptide(L)'
;MAAEPNDFLSIAVDTLETSALTKAQLAEMLFEQIGLNKRESKDMVDAFFDLIGDRLVHGQEVKLTGFGNFQMRVKAPRPGRNPRTGELIPIAARCVVTFHASQKLKDQLRDDDTQGR
;
A
#
# COMPACT_ATOMS: atom_id res chain seq x y z
N MET A 1 12.99 -30.07 8.29
CA MET A 1 12.43 -29.59 7.05
C MET A 1 13.15 -28.34 6.61
N ALA A 2 13.50 -28.28 5.34
CA ALA A 2 14.12 -27.07 4.84
C ALA A 2 13.14 -25.93 4.88
N ALA A 3 13.62 -24.74 5.16
CA ALA A 3 12.77 -23.56 5.14
C ALA A 3 12.22 -23.35 3.75
N GLU A 4 10.96 -23.11 3.67
CA GLU A 4 10.33 -22.77 2.40
C GLU A 4 10.87 -21.43 1.92
N PRO A 5 10.96 -21.21 0.62
CA PRO A 5 11.40 -19.91 0.13
C PRO A 5 10.57 -18.74 0.67
N ASN A 6 9.33 -19.01 1.04
CA ASN A 6 8.44 -18.00 1.58
C ASN A 6 8.15 -18.20 3.06
N ASP A 7 9.04 -18.89 3.77
CA ASP A 7 8.87 -19.11 5.19
C ASP A 7 8.76 -17.80 5.96
N PHE A 8 9.55 -16.83 5.56
CA PHE A 8 9.49 -15.50 6.13
C PHE A 8 8.08 -14.89 5.99
N LEU A 9 7.49 -15.04 4.81
CA LEU A 9 6.14 -14.51 4.58
C LEU A 9 5.10 -15.24 5.41
N SER A 10 5.26 -16.54 5.60
CA SER A 10 4.33 -17.30 6.45
C SER A 10 4.34 -16.79 7.87
N ILE A 11 5.52 -16.56 8.43
CA ILE A 11 5.65 -16.04 9.77
C ILE A 11 5.04 -14.64 9.87
N ALA A 12 5.30 -13.81 8.85
CA ALA A 12 4.76 -12.47 8.83
C ALA A 12 3.23 -12.48 8.77
N VAL A 13 2.66 -13.38 7.95
CA VAL A 13 1.21 -13.49 7.84
C VAL A 13 0.60 -13.91 9.17
N ASP A 14 1.20 -14.88 9.84
CA ASP A 14 0.70 -15.30 11.14
C ASP A 14 0.69 -14.14 12.12
N THR A 15 1.75 -13.35 12.13
CA THR A 15 1.85 -12.19 13.00
C THR A 15 0.84 -11.12 12.65
N LEU A 16 0.52 -10.99 11.37
CA LEU A 16 -0.30 -9.91 10.85
C LEU A 16 -1.76 -10.28 10.66
N GLU A 17 -2.15 -11.51 10.94
CA GLU A 17 -3.49 -11.98 10.58
C GLU A 17 -4.61 -11.14 11.18
N THR A 18 -4.37 -10.46 12.30
CA THR A 18 -5.40 -9.65 12.94
C THR A 18 -5.12 -8.16 12.88
N SER A 19 -4.09 -7.75 12.13
CA SER A 19 -3.72 -6.33 12.07
C SER A 19 -3.15 -5.98 10.70
N ALA A 20 -3.22 -4.70 10.38
CA ALA A 20 -2.64 -4.21 9.14
C ALA A 20 -1.12 -4.25 9.20
N LEU A 21 -0.50 -4.37 8.04
CA LEU A 21 0.94 -4.24 7.93
C LEU A 21 1.31 -2.76 8.09
N THR A 22 2.14 -2.47 9.08
CA THR A 22 2.55 -1.10 9.36
C THR A 22 4.01 -0.87 8.97
N LYS A 23 4.41 0.40 8.91
CA LYS A 23 5.82 0.72 8.66
C LYS A 23 6.72 0.16 9.74
N ALA A 24 6.26 0.17 10.98
CA ALA A 24 7.03 -0.40 12.08
C ALA A 24 7.27 -1.89 11.87
N GLN A 25 6.27 -2.61 11.40
CA GLN A 25 6.42 -4.04 11.12
C GLN A 25 7.36 -4.28 9.95
N LEU A 26 7.29 -3.42 8.92
CA LEU A 26 8.24 -3.52 7.81
C LEU A 26 9.67 -3.32 8.29
N ALA A 27 9.89 -2.33 9.15
CA ALA A 27 11.23 -2.08 9.68
C ALA A 27 11.72 -3.27 10.51
N GLU A 28 10.84 -3.88 11.29
CA GLU A 28 11.18 -5.06 12.07
C GLU A 28 11.61 -6.22 11.17
N MET A 29 10.90 -6.42 10.06
CA MET A 29 11.23 -7.46 9.10
C MET A 29 12.59 -7.22 8.45
N LEU A 30 12.89 -5.98 8.10
CA LEU A 30 14.20 -5.64 7.56
C LEU A 30 15.31 -5.91 8.56
N PHE A 31 15.07 -5.56 9.81
CA PHE A 31 16.02 -5.83 10.87
C PHE A 31 16.31 -7.32 10.99
N GLU A 32 15.26 -8.14 10.99
CA GLU A 32 15.42 -9.57 11.18
C GLU A 32 15.94 -10.29 9.95
N GLN A 33 15.54 -9.85 8.74
CA GLN A 33 15.81 -10.62 7.53
C GLN A 33 17.04 -10.14 6.76
N ILE A 34 17.37 -8.87 6.85
CA ILE A 34 18.42 -8.30 6.02
C ILE A 34 19.67 -7.98 6.84
N GLY A 35 19.53 -7.94 8.15
CA GLY A 35 20.68 -7.70 9.02
C GLY A 35 21.01 -6.24 9.27
N LEU A 36 20.13 -5.35 8.88
CA LEU A 36 20.28 -3.94 9.24
C LEU A 36 19.95 -3.77 10.71
N ASN A 37 20.58 -2.76 11.36
CA ASN A 37 20.18 -2.51 12.73
C ASN A 37 18.80 -1.85 12.76
N LYS A 38 18.23 -1.72 13.95
CA LYS A 38 16.85 -1.24 14.09
C LYS A 38 16.68 0.17 13.58
N ARG A 39 17.63 1.03 13.87
CA ARG A 39 17.56 2.42 13.42
C ARG A 39 17.67 2.53 11.92
N GLU A 40 18.60 1.80 11.33
CA GLU A 40 18.75 1.80 9.87
C GLU A 40 17.49 1.26 9.18
N SER A 41 16.91 0.22 9.75
CA SER A 41 15.69 -0.37 9.19
C SER A 41 14.53 0.63 9.21
N LYS A 42 14.36 1.31 10.33
CA LYS A 42 13.32 2.32 10.45
C LYS A 42 13.55 3.48 9.49
N ASP A 43 14.78 3.97 9.42
CA ASP A 43 15.11 5.08 8.56
C ASP A 43 14.91 4.73 7.09
N MET A 44 15.25 3.52 6.71
CA MET A 44 15.07 3.07 5.34
C MET A 44 13.60 3.00 4.95
N VAL A 45 12.77 2.45 5.82
CA VAL A 45 11.32 2.36 5.56
C VAL A 45 10.73 3.77 5.46
N ASP A 46 11.08 4.64 6.40
CA ASP A 46 10.58 6.01 6.38
C ASP A 46 11.00 6.73 5.10
N ALA A 47 12.26 6.60 4.71
CA ALA A 47 12.78 7.25 3.52
C ALA A 47 12.07 6.76 2.27
N PHE A 48 11.78 5.47 2.20
CA PHE A 48 11.11 4.88 1.05
C PHE A 48 9.70 5.47 0.88
N PHE A 49 8.92 5.50 1.95
CA PHE A 49 7.56 6.03 1.86
C PHE A 49 7.53 7.53 1.71
N ASP A 50 8.48 8.23 2.32
CA ASP A 50 8.60 9.68 2.12
C ASP A 50 8.89 10.00 0.66
N LEU A 51 9.71 9.19 -0.01
CA LEU A 51 10.01 9.38 -1.42
C LEU A 51 8.77 9.19 -2.27
N ILE A 52 7.99 8.14 -1.99
CA ILE A 52 6.74 7.92 -2.71
C ILE A 52 5.80 9.11 -2.53
N GLY A 53 5.62 9.54 -1.29
CA GLY A 53 4.74 10.68 -1.00
C GLY A 53 5.19 11.95 -1.69
N ASP A 54 6.50 12.20 -1.67
CA ASP A 54 7.06 13.40 -2.29
C ASP A 54 6.78 13.43 -3.80
N ARG A 55 6.96 12.30 -4.48
CA ARG A 55 6.69 12.24 -5.92
C ARG A 55 5.22 12.49 -6.21
N LEU A 56 4.34 11.91 -5.42
CA LEU A 56 2.90 12.08 -5.63
C LEU A 56 2.46 13.51 -5.37
N VAL A 57 3.01 14.16 -4.36
CA VAL A 57 2.70 15.56 -4.06
C VAL A 57 3.07 16.45 -5.24
N HIS A 58 4.16 16.10 -5.94
CA HIS A 58 4.59 16.86 -7.12
C HIS A 58 3.92 16.41 -8.42
N GLY A 59 2.89 15.57 -8.31
CA GLY A 59 2.12 15.15 -9.47
C GLY A 59 2.76 14.05 -10.29
N GLN A 60 3.80 13.42 -9.77
CA GLN A 60 4.49 12.36 -10.49
C GLN A 60 3.93 11.00 -10.15
N GLU A 61 3.82 10.16 -11.15
CA GLU A 61 3.37 8.79 -10.97
C GLU A 61 4.49 7.96 -10.34
N VAL A 62 4.13 7.03 -9.46
CA VAL A 62 5.08 6.11 -8.86
C VAL A 62 4.73 4.71 -9.34
N LYS A 63 5.62 4.16 -10.15
CA LYS A 63 5.40 2.85 -10.76
C LYS A 63 6.33 1.81 -10.13
N LEU A 64 5.76 0.87 -9.41
CA LEU A 64 6.51 -0.22 -8.78
C LEU A 64 6.23 -1.48 -9.56
N THR A 65 7.15 -1.80 -10.47
CA THR A 65 7.00 -2.93 -11.38
C THR A 65 6.73 -4.22 -10.61
N GLY A 66 5.68 -4.93 -10.99
CA GLY A 66 5.31 -6.17 -10.33
C GLY A 66 4.41 -6.01 -9.13
N PHE A 67 4.24 -4.78 -8.65
CA PHE A 67 3.37 -4.52 -7.52
C PHE A 67 2.20 -3.65 -7.90
N GLY A 68 2.47 -2.44 -8.38
CA GLY A 68 1.38 -1.54 -8.74
C GLY A 68 1.86 -0.15 -9.04
N ASN A 69 0.90 0.72 -9.25
CA ASN A 69 1.12 2.06 -9.71
C ASN A 69 0.30 3.03 -8.89
N PHE A 70 0.97 4.04 -8.34
CA PHE A 70 0.30 5.09 -7.59
C PHE A 70 0.22 6.34 -8.44
N GLN A 71 -0.93 6.96 -8.49
CA GLN A 71 -1.15 8.20 -9.25
C GLN A 71 -1.90 9.19 -8.39
N MET A 72 -1.55 10.46 -8.52
CA MET A 72 -2.32 11.54 -7.92
C MET A 72 -3.30 12.03 -8.98
N ARG A 73 -4.55 12.20 -8.59
CA ARG A 73 -5.59 12.71 -9.47
C ARG A 73 -6.29 13.89 -8.84
N VAL A 74 -6.64 14.84 -9.68
CA VAL A 74 -7.45 15.96 -9.24
C VAL A 74 -8.89 15.65 -9.62
N LYS A 75 -9.77 15.59 -8.64
CA LYS A 75 -11.19 15.39 -8.90
C LYS A 75 -11.86 16.73 -8.98
N ALA A 76 -12.61 16.93 -10.08
CA ALA A 76 -13.31 18.17 -10.33
C ALA A 76 -14.39 18.42 -9.28
N PRO A 77 -14.76 19.69 -9.03
CA PRO A 77 -15.89 19.99 -8.17
C PRO A 77 -17.15 19.34 -8.70
N ARG A 78 -17.98 18.87 -7.79
CA ARG A 78 -19.25 18.24 -8.18
C ARG A 78 -20.30 18.54 -7.12
N PRO A 79 -21.60 18.49 -7.48
CA PRO A 79 -22.64 18.61 -6.49
C PRO A 79 -22.73 17.34 -5.66
N GLY A 80 -22.90 17.51 -4.37
CA GLY A 80 -23.18 16.42 -3.46
C GLY A 80 -24.51 16.66 -2.79
N ARG A 81 -24.99 15.67 -2.02
CA ARG A 81 -26.22 15.78 -1.28
C ARG A 81 -26.02 15.40 0.16
N ASN A 82 -26.67 16.15 1.03
CA ASN A 82 -26.74 15.77 2.43
C ASN A 82 -27.69 14.57 2.53
N PRO A 83 -27.20 13.38 2.95
CA PRO A 83 -28.08 12.20 3.02
C PRO A 83 -29.22 12.33 4.01
N ARG A 84 -29.12 13.28 4.94
CA ARG A 84 -30.15 13.47 5.94
C ARG A 84 -31.25 14.36 5.45
N THR A 85 -30.92 15.45 4.73
CA THR A 85 -31.91 16.44 4.29
C THR A 85 -32.18 16.43 2.80
N GLY A 86 -31.31 15.79 2.02
CA GLY A 86 -31.39 15.83 0.57
C GLY A 86 -30.92 17.12 -0.06
N GLU A 87 -30.42 18.05 0.76
CA GLU A 87 -29.97 19.35 0.31
C GLU A 87 -28.71 19.22 -0.54
N LEU A 88 -28.62 20.02 -1.60
CA LEU A 88 -27.42 20.03 -2.45
C LEU A 88 -26.30 20.77 -1.75
N ILE A 89 -25.16 20.09 -1.65
CA ILE A 89 -23.97 20.65 -1.04
C ILE A 89 -22.84 20.54 -2.05
N PRO A 90 -22.28 21.68 -2.53
CA PRO A 90 -21.16 21.61 -3.47
C PRO A 90 -19.95 20.95 -2.84
N ILE A 91 -19.31 20.05 -3.60
CA ILE A 91 -18.07 19.41 -3.19
C ILE A 91 -16.94 20.05 -3.99
N ALA A 92 -15.98 20.65 -3.28
CA ALA A 92 -14.87 21.34 -3.91
C ALA A 92 -13.93 20.35 -4.62
N ALA A 93 -13.17 20.86 -5.58
CA ALA A 93 -12.11 20.08 -6.21
C ALA A 93 -11.11 19.61 -5.14
N ARG A 94 -10.57 18.43 -5.35
CA ARG A 94 -9.62 17.85 -4.39
C ARG A 94 -8.64 16.93 -5.09
N CYS A 95 -7.49 16.75 -4.46
CA CYS A 95 -6.49 15.81 -4.93
C CYS A 95 -6.65 14.49 -4.18
N VAL A 96 -6.59 13.39 -4.92
CA VAL A 96 -6.67 12.04 -4.35
C VAL A 96 -5.55 11.21 -4.91
N VAL A 97 -5.16 10.18 -4.17
CA VAL A 97 -4.18 9.20 -4.63
C VAL A 97 -4.95 7.93 -4.97
N THR A 98 -4.66 7.39 -6.16
CA THR A 98 -5.24 6.12 -6.59
C THR A 98 -4.13 5.09 -6.76
N PHE A 99 -4.45 3.84 -6.47
CA PHE A 99 -3.53 2.73 -6.62
C PHE A 99 -4.12 1.74 -7.62
N HIS A 100 -3.30 1.35 -8.59
CA HIS A 100 -3.67 0.33 -9.57
C HIS A 100 -2.73 -0.85 -9.40
N ALA A 101 -3.26 -1.98 -9.01
CA ALA A 101 -2.47 -3.20 -8.83
C ALA A 101 -1.88 -3.65 -10.17
N SER A 102 -0.66 -4.18 -10.12
CA SER A 102 -0.05 -4.77 -11.31
C SER A 102 -0.78 -6.05 -11.71
N GLN A 103 -0.57 -6.46 -12.94
CA GLN A 103 -1.14 -7.72 -13.41
C GLN A 103 -0.64 -8.89 -12.57
N LYS A 104 0.65 -8.87 -12.20
CA LYS A 104 1.22 -9.90 -11.36
C LYS A 104 0.51 -9.99 -10.01
N LEU A 105 0.25 -8.85 -9.38
CA LEU A 105 -0.45 -8.83 -8.10
C LEU A 105 -1.88 -9.33 -8.26
N LYS A 106 -2.56 -8.90 -9.32
CA LYS A 106 -3.92 -9.35 -9.59
C LYS A 106 -3.97 -10.85 -9.80
N ASP A 107 -2.98 -11.40 -10.50
CA ASP A 107 -2.93 -12.82 -10.75
C ASP A 107 -2.73 -13.61 -9.47
N GLN A 108 -1.91 -13.11 -8.56
CA GLN A 108 -1.70 -13.75 -7.27
C GLN A 108 -3.00 -13.80 -6.46
N LEU A 109 -3.76 -12.72 -6.48
CA LEU A 109 -5.04 -12.68 -5.78
C LEU A 109 -6.07 -13.61 -6.43
N ARG A 110 -6.05 -13.67 -7.76
CA ARG A 110 -6.96 -14.55 -8.49
C ARG A 110 -6.67 -16.01 -8.23
N ASP A 111 -5.39 -16.36 -8.20
CA ASP A 111 -4.98 -17.73 -7.92
C ASP A 111 -5.46 -18.17 -6.55
N ASP A 112 -5.32 -17.32 -5.55
CA ASP A 112 -5.82 -17.59 -4.21
C ASP A 112 -7.33 -17.82 -4.23
N ASP A 113 -8.05 -16.96 -4.92
CA ASP A 113 -9.49 -17.08 -5.06
C ASP A 113 -9.85 -18.40 -5.69
N THR A 114 -9.18 -18.76 -6.77
CA THR A 114 -9.45 -19.99 -7.50
C THR A 114 -9.21 -21.21 -6.62
N GLN A 115 -8.16 -21.19 -5.85
CA GLN A 115 -7.83 -22.31 -4.98
C GLN A 115 -8.74 -22.37 -3.76
N GLY A 116 -9.21 -21.24 -3.33
CA GLY A 116 -10.07 -21.16 -2.17
C GLY A 116 -11.53 -21.53 -2.43
N ARG A 117 -11.87 -21.78 -3.66
CA ARG A 117 -13.27 -22.06 -4.04
C ARG A 117 -13.47 -23.52 -4.46
#